data_bd493bd188f801f754061fca2f950b2a
#
_entry.id   bd493bd188f801f754061fca2f950b2a
#
_cell.length_a   1.000
_cell.length_b   1.000
_cell.length_c   1.000
_cell.angle_alpha   90.00
_cell.angle_beta   90.00
_cell.angle_gamma   90.00
#
_symmetry.space_group_name_H-M   'P 1'
#
loop_
_entity.id
_entity.type
_entity.pdbx_description
1 polymer ?
#
loop_
_entity_poly.entity_id
_entity_poly.type
_entity_poly.pdbx_seq_one_letter_code
_entity_poly.pdbx_strand_id
1 'polypeptide(L)'
;KFLPKYNLALKKYIIRVINIWCFCFSVAITINAITSSNVHANPKYASLVMEEISGRVLFSRNADKQLYPASLAKIMTLYIIFEELQSKNLTLKSQIVISDLAASRSPSKLYIEPGETISVEQAILSLVTKSANDVATAVAEKISTSEREFAKRMTRKAKALGMSRTTFKNASGLPNRHQKSTARD
;
A
#
# COMPACT_ATOMS: atom_id res chain seq x y z
N LYS A 1 6.84 -78.06 -8.51
CA LYS A 1 5.44 -78.34 -8.95
C LYS A 1 4.56 -78.34 -7.71
N PHE A 2 3.99 -77.19 -7.33
CA PHE A 2 2.72 -77.06 -6.58
C PHE A 2 2.48 -75.54 -6.42
N LEU A 3 1.79 -74.94 -7.40
CA LEU A 3 1.18 -73.66 -7.17
C LEU A 3 -0.17 -73.93 -6.52
N PRO A 4 -0.44 -73.38 -5.31
CA PRO A 4 -1.75 -73.53 -4.69
C PRO A 4 -2.82 -72.89 -5.56
N LYS A 5 -3.91 -73.60 -5.85
CA LYS A 5 -5.12 -73.09 -6.49
C LYS A 5 -5.74 -72.05 -5.53
N TYR A 6 -5.42 -70.78 -5.67
CA TYR A 6 -6.10 -69.75 -4.95
C TYR A 6 -7.58 -69.84 -5.21
N ASN A 7 -8.38 -69.91 -4.15
CA ASN A 7 -9.83 -69.91 -4.21
C ASN A 7 -10.32 -68.69 -5.02
N LEU A 8 -11.19 -68.92 -5.98
CA LEU A 8 -11.70 -67.88 -6.91
C LEU A 8 -12.31 -66.69 -6.16
N ALA A 9 -12.88 -66.95 -4.95
CA ALA A 9 -13.40 -65.94 -4.05
C ALA A 9 -12.30 -65.02 -3.53
N LEU A 10 -11.13 -65.54 -3.12
CA LEU A 10 -9.99 -64.78 -2.63
C LEU A 10 -9.39 -63.91 -3.75
N LYS A 11 -9.33 -64.41 -4.97
CA LYS A 11 -8.84 -63.69 -6.13
C LYS A 11 -9.78 -62.49 -6.47
N LYS A 12 -11.11 -62.66 -6.40
CA LYS A 12 -12.09 -61.58 -6.56
C LYS A 12 -11.99 -60.54 -5.44
N TYR A 13 -11.74 -60.98 -4.21
CA TYR A 13 -11.56 -60.09 -3.07
C TYR A 13 -10.31 -59.18 -3.21
N ILE A 14 -9.17 -59.81 -3.57
CA ILE A 14 -7.93 -59.08 -3.81
C ILE A 14 -8.08 -58.04 -4.94
N ILE A 15 -8.70 -58.40 -6.05
CA ILE A 15 -8.93 -57.48 -7.16
C ILE A 15 -9.82 -56.29 -6.70
N ARG A 16 -10.87 -56.53 -5.91
CA ARG A 16 -11.72 -55.46 -5.39
C ARG A 16 -10.95 -54.52 -4.48
N VAL A 17 -10.11 -55.02 -3.56
CA VAL A 17 -9.30 -54.22 -2.67
C VAL A 17 -8.31 -53.35 -3.44
N ILE A 18 -7.63 -53.93 -4.47
CA ILE A 18 -6.70 -53.19 -5.33
C ILE A 18 -7.42 -52.07 -6.08
N ASN A 19 -8.61 -52.35 -6.65
CA ASN A 19 -9.37 -51.34 -7.37
C ASN A 19 -9.84 -50.18 -6.45
N ILE A 20 -10.25 -50.48 -5.22
CA ILE A 20 -10.61 -49.45 -4.22
C ILE A 20 -9.38 -48.60 -3.86
N TRP A 21 -8.22 -49.20 -3.64
CA TRP A 21 -6.98 -48.47 -3.35
C TRP A 21 -6.55 -47.62 -4.54
N CYS A 22 -6.60 -48.14 -5.78
CA CYS A 22 -6.29 -47.34 -6.98
C CYS A 22 -7.26 -46.17 -7.14
N PHE A 23 -8.56 -46.37 -6.88
CA PHE A 23 -9.55 -45.30 -6.94
C PHE A 23 -9.30 -44.22 -5.85
N CYS A 24 -9.08 -44.62 -4.62
CA CYS A 24 -8.76 -43.70 -3.54
C CYS A 24 -7.46 -42.92 -3.81
N PHE A 25 -6.44 -43.56 -4.36
CA PHE A 25 -5.18 -42.92 -4.72
C PHE A 25 -5.36 -41.90 -5.87
N SER A 26 -6.15 -42.25 -6.89
CA SER A 26 -6.48 -41.36 -7.99
C SER A 26 -7.27 -40.12 -7.50
N VAL A 27 -8.25 -40.30 -6.60
CA VAL A 27 -9.02 -39.22 -6.01
C VAL A 27 -8.14 -38.31 -5.16
N ALA A 28 -7.20 -38.87 -4.38
CA ALA A 28 -6.26 -38.09 -3.58
C ALA A 28 -5.32 -37.23 -4.45
N ILE A 29 -4.85 -37.76 -5.60
CA ILE A 29 -4.02 -37.00 -6.56
C ILE A 29 -4.82 -35.87 -7.20
N THR A 30 -6.09 -36.12 -7.59
CA THR A 30 -6.93 -35.07 -8.19
C THR A 30 -7.29 -33.97 -7.20
N ILE A 31 -7.55 -34.29 -5.93
CA ILE A 31 -7.80 -33.28 -4.88
C ILE A 31 -6.56 -32.40 -4.67
N ASN A 32 -5.36 -32.99 -4.63
CA ASN A 32 -4.12 -32.20 -4.49
C ASN A 32 -3.84 -31.31 -5.74
N ALA A 33 -4.22 -31.74 -6.93
CA ALA A 33 -4.09 -30.92 -8.14
C ALA A 33 -5.07 -29.73 -8.17
N ILE A 34 -6.25 -29.88 -7.58
CA ILE A 34 -7.28 -28.82 -7.52
C ILE A 34 -6.94 -27.77 -6.43
N THR A 35 -6.24 -28.16 -5.36
CA THR A 35 -5.84 -27.23 -4.27
C THR A 35 -4.60 -26.42 -4.58
N SER A 36 -3.93 -26.63 -5.70
CA SER A 36 -2.90 -25.72 -6.22
C SER A 36 -3.57 -24.45 -6.73
N SER A 37 -4.22 -23.70 -5.85
CA SER A 37 -4.61 -22.33 -6.10
C SER A 37 -3.32 -21.58 -6.44
N ASN A 38 -3.12 -21.27 -7.71
CA ASN A 38 -2.19 -20.24 -8.11
C ASN A 38 -2.62 -18.98 -7.36
N VAL A 39 -2.00 -18.70 -6.23
CA VAL A 39 -2.09 -17.40 -5.59
C VAL A 39 -1.51 -16.43 -6.61
N HIS A 40 -2.38 -15.93 -7.50
CA HIS A 40 -2.03 -14.86 -8.41
C HIS A 40 -1.60 -13.71 -7.51
N ALA A 41 -0.30 -13.46 -7.48
CA ALA A 41 0.24 -12.33 -6.76
C ALA A 41 -0.50 -11.09 -7.25
N ASN A 42 -1.27 -10.44 -6.36
CA ASN A 42 -1.97 -9.21 -6.71
C ASN A 42 -0.96 -8.27 -7.39
N PRO A 43 -1.13 -7.93 -8.68
CA PRO A 43 -0.16 -7.13 -9.42
C PRO A 43 0.03 -5.72 -8.82
N LYS A 44 -0.87 -5.32 -7.92
CA LYS A 44 -0.82 -4.04 -7.19
C LYS A 44 -0.19 -4.16 -5.81
N TYR A 45 0.32 -5.33 -5.43
CA TYR A 45 0.97 -5.54 -4.14
C TYR A 45 2.48 -5.36 -4.24
N ALA A 46 3.04 -4.60 -3.32
CA ALA A 46 4.48 -4.46 -3.09
C ALA A 46 4.75 -4.37 -1.59
N SER A 47 5.85 -4.96 -1.13
CA SER A 47 6.28 -4.86 0.27
C SER A 47 7.78 -4.97 0.39
N LEU A 48 8.32 -4.31 1.42
CA LEU A 48 9.71 -4.34 1.82
C LEU A 48 9.78 -4.34 3.34
N VAL A 49 10.60 -5.21 3.90
CA VAL A 49 10.94 -5.22 5.33
C VAL A 49 12.45 -5.07 5.44
N MET A 50 12.90 -4.08 6.19
CA MET A 50 14.31 -3.78 6.39
C MET A 50 14.62 -3.70 7.88
N GLU A 51 15.82 -4.09 8.26
CA GLU A 51 16.39 -3.81 9.57
C GLU A 51 16.80 -2.33 9.62
N GLU A 52 16.36 -1.61 10.66
CA GLU A 52 16.52 -0.15 10.75
C GLU A 52 17.99 0.27 10.81
N ILE A 53 18.81 -0.43 11.59
CA ILE A 53 20.20 -0.01 11.88
C ILE A 53 21.11 -0.31 10.67
N SER A 54 21.05 -1.53 10.15
CA SER A 54 21.97 -1.99 9.08
C SER A 54 21.46 -1.70 7.67
N GLY A 55 20.17 -1.39 7.52
CA GLY A 55 19.51 -1.29 6.20
C GLY A 55 19.35 -2.63 5.48
N ARG A 56 19.66 -3.75 6.15
CA ARG A 56 19.57 -5.08 5.56
C ARG A 56 18.11 -5.44 5.22
N VAL A 57 17.87 -5.81 3.97
CA VAL A 57 16.55 -6.26 3.51
C VAL A 57 16.28 -7.65 4.06
N LEU A 58 15.22 -7.78 4.86
CA LEU A 58 14.77 -9.04 5.45
C LEU A 58 13.71 -9.72 4.58
N PHE A 59 12.86 -8.93 3.90
CA PHE A 59 11.86 -9.43 2.97
C PHE A 59 11.62 -8.40 1.86
N SER A 60 11.43 -8.88 0.63
CA SER A 60 11.15 -8.01 -0.51
C SER A 60 10.22 -8.72 -1.49
N ARG A 61 9.13 -8.05 -1.87
CA ARG A 61 8.23 -8.50 -2.93
C ARG A 61 7.80 -7.29 -3.76
N ASN A 62 8.15 -7.28 -5.05
CA ASN A 62 7.85 -6.18 -5.96
C ASN A 62 8.31 -4.80 -5.43
N ALA A 63 9.34 -4.76 -4.56
CA ALA A 63 9.73 -3.57 -3.81
C ALA A 63 10.07 -2.38 -4.71
N ASP A 64 10.55 -2.62 -5.92
CA ASP A 64 10.94 -1.61 -6.89
C ASP A 64 9.88 -1.34 -7.96
N LYS A 65 8.69 -1.99 -7.86
CA LYS A 65 7.58 -1.76 -8.77
C LYS A 65 6.92 -0.42 -8.48
N GLN A 66 6.75 0.41 -9.52
CA GLN A 66 6.03 1.68 -9.39
C GLN A 66 4.52 1.43 -9.26
N LEU A 67 3.98 1.81 -8.12
CA LEU A 67 2.55 1.73 -7.80
C LEU A 67 2.03 3.11 -7.38
N TYR A 68 0.72 3.22 -7.22
CA TYR A 68 0.09 4.42 -6.68
C TYR A 68 0.27 4.44 -5.16
N PRO A 69 0.86 5.50 -4.58
CA PRO A 69 1.08 5.56 -3.12
C PRO A 69 -0.22 5.75 -2.33
N ALA A 70 -1.30 6.21 -2.98
CA ALA A 70 -2.54 6.61 -2.30
C ALA A 70 -2.22 7.51 -1.09
N SER A 71 -2.90 7.33 0.04
CA SER A 71 -2.72 8.17 1.24
C SER A 71 -1.31 8.13 1.84
N LEU A 72 -0.44 7.19 1.46
CA LEU A 72 0.97 7.23 1.87
C LEU A 72 1.69 8.49 1.37
N ALA A 73 1.17 9.16 0.33
CA ALA A 73 1.67 10.47 -0.10
C ALA A 73 1.66 11.52 1.02
N LYS A 74 0.72 11.42 1.97
CA LYS A 74 0.63 12.34 3.13
C LYS A 74 1.82 12.24 4.10
N ILE A 75 2.60 11.15 4.05
CA ILE A 75 3.85 11.04 4.80
C ILE A 75 4.83 12.12 4.31
N MET A 76 4.94 12.35 3.00
CA MET A 76 5.76 13.42 2.44
C MET A 76 5.17 14.80 2.75
N THR A 77 3.85 14.94 2.79
CA THR A 77 3.20 16.19 3.21
C THR A 77 3.55 16.52 4.67
N LEU A 78 3.47 15.55 5.58
CA LEU A 78 3.90 15.68 6.98
C LEU A 78 5.39 15.98 7.09
N TYR A 79 6.22 15.31 6.32
CA TYR A 79 7.66 15.57 6.29
C TYR A 79 7.96 17.04 6.00
N ILE A 80 7.32 17.61 4.99
CA ILE A 80 7.49 19.04 4.63
C ILE A 80 6.94 19.96 5.72
N ILE A 81 5.82 19.63 6.37
CA ILE A 81 5.32 20.40 7.53
C ILE A 81 6.38 20.45 8.63
N PHE A 82 7.00 19.31 8.95
CA PHE A 82 8.02 19.25 9.99
C PHE A 82 9.29 20.04 9.61
N GLU A 83 9.68 20.09 8.33
CA GLU A 83 10.74 20.96 7.85
C GLU A 83 10.40 22.45 8.04
N GLU A 84 9.16 22.84 7.72
CA GLU A 84 8.70 24.24 7.95
C GLU A 84 8.67 24.61 9.42
N LEU A 85 8.28 23.69 10.30
CA LEU A 85 8.34 23.89 11.75
C LEU A 85 9.79 24.00 12.25
N GLN A 86 10.69 23.13 11.79
CA GLN A 86 12.11 23.15 12.14
C GLN A 86 12.78 24.44 11.68
N SER A 87 12.45 24.92 10.50
CA SER A 87 12.95 26.17 9.93
C SER A 87 12.26 27.41 10.49
N LYS A 88 11.32 27.26 11.42
CA LYS A 88 10.50 28.32 12.03
C LYS A 88 9.68 29.16 11.05
N ASN A 89 9.46 28.67 9.83
CA ASN A 89 8.54 29.28 8.86
C ASN A 89 7.08 29.09 9.28
N LEU A 90 6.80 28.02 10.02
CA LEU A 90 5.52 27.74 10.66
C LEU A 90 5.74 27.47 12.16
N THR A 91 4.66 27.64 12.93
CA THR A 91 4.54 27.18 14.31
C THR A 91 3.33 26.26 14.43
N LEU A 92 3.23 25.47 15.48
CA LEU A 92 2.04 24.62 15.73
C LEU A 92 0.74 25.45 15.81
N LYS A 93 0.83 26.73 16.21
CA LYS A 93 -0.30 27.67 16.31
C LYS A 93 -0.61 28.42 15.00
N SER A 94 0.26 28.32 13.98
CA SER A 94 0.02 28.98 12.69
C SER A 94 -1.32 28.50 12.07
N GLN A 95 -2.11 29.45 11.56
CA GLN A 95 -3.42 29.16 11.02
C GLN A 95 -3.32 28.80 9.53
N ILE A 96 -4.10 27.80 9.14
CA ILE A 96 -4.27 27.32 7.77
C ILE A 96 -5.72 27.56 7.39
N VAL A 97 -5.94 28.34 6.35
CA VAL A 97 -7.29 28.63 5.81
C VAL A 97 -7.71 27.47 4.90
N ILE A 98 -8.94 27.03 5.03
CA ILE A 98 -9.54 26.05 4.13
C ILE A 98 -10.09 26.80 2.91
N SER A 99 -9.55 26.53 1.74
CA SER A 99 -10.04 27.06 0.46
C SER A 99 -11.25 26.28 -0.06
N ASP A 100 -11.98 26.85 -1.02
CA ASP A 100 -13.02 26.13 -1.76
C ASP A 100 -12.47 24.84 -2.38
N LEU A 101 -11.25 24.89 -2.93
CA LEU A 101 -10.59 23.72 -3.51
C LEU A 101 -10.33 22.63 -2.44
N ALA A 102 -9.81 23.04 -1.29
CA ALA A 102 -9.57 22.11 -0.17
C ALA A 102 -10.89 21.47 0.30
N ALA A 103 -11.90 22.29 0.57
CA ALA A 103 -13.21 21.82 1.03
C ALA A 103 -13.91 20.89 0.01
N SER A 104 -13.66 21.09 -1.29
CA SER A 104 -14.23 20.25 -2.37
C SER A 104 -13.62 18.86 -2.50
N ARG A 105 -12.51 18.56 -1.78
CA ARG A 105 -11.81 17.28 -1.92
C ARG A 105 -12.69 16.09 -1.54
N SER A 106 -12.50 14.97 -2.25
CA SER A 106 -13.17 13.72 -1.95
C SER A 106 -12.76 13.18 -0.56
N PRO A 107 -13.63 12.47 0.14
CA PRO A 107 -13.29 11.81 1.41
C PRO A 107 -12.11 10.82 1.31
N SER A 108 -11.35 10.56 2.40
CA SER A 108 -11.59 11.02 3.79
C SER A 108 -11.25 12.50 3.97
N LYS A 109 -12.06 13.23 4.74
CA LYS A 109 -11.86 14.66 5.03
C LYS A 109 -12.50 15.06 6.36
N LEU A 110 -12.18 16.24 6.88
CA LEU A 110 -12.77 16.78 8.12
C LEU A 110 -14.10 17.48 7.88
N TYR A 111 -14.44 17.82 6.62
CA TYR A 111 -15.65 18.59 6.26
C TYR A 111 -15.65 20.00 6.85
N ILE A 112 -14.51 20.66 6.86
CA ILE A 112 -14.37 22.06 7.29
C ILE A 112 -14.86 22.94 6.13
N GLU A 113 -15.63 23.97 6.48
CA GLU A 113 -16.21 24.90 5.50
C GLU A 113 -15.14 25.84 4.91
N PRO A 114 -15.32 26.29 3.65
CA PRO A 114 -14.42 27.28 3.07
C PRO A 114 -14.36 28.55 3.91
N GLY A 115 -13.15 29.09 4.06
CA GLY A 115 -12.88 30.29 4.86
C GLY A 115 -12.61 30.01 6.34
N GLU A 116 -12.99 28.85 6.86
CA GLU A 116 -12.61 28.45 8.21
C GLU A 116 -11.10 28.15 8.30
N THR A 117 -10.58 28.15 9.52
CA THR A 117 -9.17 27.93 9.79
C THR A 117 -8.94 26.80 10.79
N ILE A 118 -7.82 26.11 10.62
CA ILE A 118 -7.29 25.15 11.58
C ILE A 118 -5.83 25.48 11.91
N SER A 119 -5.36 25.11 13.10
CA SER A 119 -3.94 25.23 13.42
C SER A 119 -3.11 24.15 12.69
N VAL A 120 -1.79 24.40 12.56
CA VAL A 120 -0.85 23.39 12.05
C VAL A 120 -0.87 22.13 12.90
N GLU A 121 -1.01 22.25 14.24
CA GLU A 121 -1.16 21.10 15.13
C GLU A 121 -2.39 20.24 14.77
N GLN A 122 -3.56 20.88 14.62
CA GLN A 122 -4.79 20.21 14.21
C GLN A 122 -4.65 19.57 12.83
N ALA A 123 -3.94 20.26 11.91
CA ALA A 123 -3.66 19.70 10.58
C ALA A 123 -2.80 18.43 10.66
N ILE A 124 -1.73 18.44 11.45
CA ILE A 124 -0.88 17.25 11.65
C ILE A 124 -1.72 16.09 12.21
N LEU A 125 -2.46 16.34 13.30
CA LEU A 125 -3.30 15.33 13.93
C LEU A 125 -4.34 14.74 12.94
N SER A 126 -4.99 15.59 12.14
CA SER A 126 -5.99 15.14 11.17
C SER A 126 -5.39 14.36 9.99
N LEU A 127 -4.21 14.73 9.53
CA LEU A 127 -3.48 13.98 8.50
C LEU A 127 -3.10 12.57 8.99
N VAL A 128 -2.66 12.46 10.25
CA VAL A 128 -2.23 11.18 10.84
C VAL A 128 -3.43 10.28 11.17
N THR A 129 -4.47 10.83 11.82
CA THR A 129 -5.56 10.00 12.37
C THR A 129 -6.70 9.78 11.38
N LYS A 130 -7.08 10.82 10.63
CA LYS A 130 -8.21 10.79 9.69
C LYS A 130 -7.77 10.65 8.23
N SER A 131 -6.48 10.88 7.94
CA SER A 131 -5.98 10.95 6.57
C SER A 131 -6.73 11.99 5.70
N ALA A 132 -7.02 13.16 6.28
CA ALA A 132 -7.90 14.19 5.72
C ALA A 132 -7.36 14.79 4.41
N ASN A 133 -8.11 14.68 3.32
CA ASN A 133 -7.70 15.14 1.99
C ASN A 133 -7.86 16.66 1.84
N ASP A 134 -8.93 17.25 2.41
CA ASP A 134 -9.15 18.69 2.51
C ASP A 134 -7.98 19.37 3.22
N VAL A 135 -7.59 18.87 4.37
CA VAL A 135 -6.46 19.39 5.14
C VAL A 135 -5.13 19.26 4.40
N ALA A 136 -4.88 18.13 3.71
CA ALA A 136 -3.68 17.96 2.90
C ALA A 136 -3.56 19.05 1.81
N THR A 137 -4.68 19.36 1.14
CA THR A 137 -4.72 20.43 0.11
C THR A 137 -4.53 21.80 0.75
N ALA A 138 -5.20 22.12 1.86
CA ALA A 138 -5.04 23.39 2.57
C ALA A 138 -3.62 23.63 3.07
N VAL A 139 -2.96 22.59 3.61
CA VAL A 139 -1.54 22.61 3.99
C VAL A 139 -0.66 22.93 2.77
N ALA A 140 -0.92 22.28 1.65
CA ALA A 140 -0.16 22.51 0.42
C ALA A 140 -0.27 23.97 -0.07
N GLU A 141 -1.47 24.54 -0.01
CA GLU A 141 -1.73 25.94 -0.37
C GLU A 141 -1.10 26.91 0.63
N LYS A 142 -1.07 26.57 1.91
CA LYS A 142 -0.40 27.37 2.96
C LYS A 142 1.10 27.46 2.77
N ILE A 143 1.75 26.33 2.43
CA ILE A 143 3.21 26.23 2.34
C ILE A 143 3.73 26.66 0.96
N SER A 144 2.90 26.53 -0.07
CA SER A 144 3.23 26.84 -1.46
C SER A 144 2.13 27.68 -2.08
N THR A 145 2.39 28.31 -3.22
CA THR A 145 1.40 29.16 -3.91
C THR A 145 0.21 28.36 -4.47
N SER A 146 0.35 27.04 -4.57
CA SER A 146 -0.71 26.12 -4.98
C SER A 146 -0.34 24.66 -4.63
N GLU A 147 -1.34 23.78 -4.59
CA GLU A 147 -1.08 22.34 -4.42
C GLU A 147 -0.19 21.78 -5.54
N ARG A 148 -0.27 22.33 -6.76
CA ARG A 148 0.62 21.94 -7.87
C ARG A 148 2.08 22.25 -7.57
N GLU A 149 2.39 23.43 -7.07
CA GLU A 149 3.77 23.81 -6.71
C GLU A 149 4.25 23.02 -5.48
N PHE A 150 3.35 22.76 -4.51
CA PHE A 150 3.65 21.87 -3.40
C PHE A 150 3.99 20.46 -3.86
N ALA A 151 3.24 19.87 -4.80
CA ALA A 151 3.53 18.55 -5.37
C ALA A 151 4.89 18.49 -6.09
N LYS A 152 5.29 19.58 -6.76
CA LYS A 152 6.65 19.71 -7.31
C LYS A 152 7.70 19.73 -6.19
N ARG A 153 7.43 20.45 -5.11
CA ARG A 153 8.30 20.46 -3.92
C ARG A 153 8.42 19.07 -3.30
N MET A 154 7.30 18.35 -3.10
CA MET A 154 7.30 16.96 -2.64
C MET A 154 8.17 16.07 -3.52
N THR A 155 8.06 16.22 -4.85
CA THR A 155 8.85 15.42 -5.79
C THR A 155 10.35 15.75 -5.72
N ARG A 156 10.72 17.03 -5.61
CA ARG A 156 12.13 17.42 -5.41
C ARG A 156 12.68 16.87 -4.10
N LYS A 157 11.89 16.95 -3.01
CA LYS A 157 12.27 16.39 -1.71
C LYS A 157 12.45 14.88 -1.79
N ALA A 158 11.54 14.16 -2.42
CA ALA A 158 11.67 12.73 -2.65
C ALA A 158 13.01 12.38 -3.35
N LYS A 159 13.35 13.11 -4.42
CA LYS A 159 14.62 12.90 -5.12
C LYS A 159 15.84 13.16 -4.23
N ALA A 160 15.80 14.23 -3.43
CA ALA A 160 16.86 14.56 -2.48
C ALA A 160 17.05 13.49 -1.39
N LEU A 161 15.97 12.78 -1.02
CA LEU A 161 16.00 11.65 -0.09
C LEU A 161 16.37 10.31 -0.75
N GLY A 162 16.68 10.28 -2.03
CA GLY A 162 17.04 9.06 -2.76
C GLY A 162 15.84 8.28 -3.33
N MET A 163 14.60 8.79 -3.17
CA MET A 163 13.39 8.18 -3.71
C MET A 163 13.31 8.37 -5.25
N SER A 164 14.21 7.67 -5.96
CA SER A 164 14.47 7.93 -7.38
C SER A 164 13.30 7.63 -8.32
N ARG A 165 12.37 6.79 -7.90
CA ARG A 165 11.22 6.33 -8.70
C ARG A 165 9.89 6.95 -8.25
N THR A 166 9.93 7.95 -7.35
CA THR A 166 8.75 8.62 -6.80
C THR A 166 8.47 9.94 -7.50
N THR A 167 7.19 10.18 -7.79
CA THR A 167 6.67 11.44 -8.31
C THR A 167 5.33 11.72 -7.64
N PHE A 168 5.17 12.92 -7.09
CA PHE A 168 3.93 13.41 -6.50
C PHE A 168 3.21 14.37 -7.44
N LYS A 169 1.87 14.40 -7.39
CA LYS A 169 1.00 15.27 -8.18
C LYS A 169 -0.02 16.02 -7.33
N ASN A 170 -0.22 15.59 -6.10
CA ASN A 170 -1.03 16.27 -5.08
C ASN A 170 -0.52 15.91 -3.68
N ALA A 171 -0.99 16.63 -2.67
CA ALA A 171 -0.58 16.47 -1.28
C ALA A 171 -1.26 15.31 -0.56
N SER A 172 -2.41 14.88 -1.07
CA SER A 172 -3.31 13.95 -0.39
C SER A 172 -3.14 12.49 -0.80
N GLY A 173 -2.60 12.22 -2.00
CA GLY A 173 -2.57 10.89 -2.58
C GLY A 173 -3.83 10.53 -3.39
N LEU A 174 -4.73 11.48 -3.62
CA LEU A 174 -5.88 11.29 -4.50
C LEU A 174 -5.45 10.83 -5.90
N PRO A 175 -6.31 10.13 -6.63
CA PRO A 175 -5.96 9.51 -7.91
C PRO A 175 -5.35 10.47 -8.92
N ASN A 176 -4.16 10.13 -9.41
CA ASN A 176 -3.51 10.80 -10.53
C ASN A 176 -2.60 9.78 -11.23
N ARG A 177 -2.76 9.59 -12.56
CA ARG A 177 -2.02 8.59 -13.34
C ARG A 177 -0.49 8.75 -13.29
N HIS A 178 -0.02 9.96 -13.04
CA HIS A 178 1.41 10.30 -12.98
C HIS A 178 1.98 10.35 -11.56
N GLN A 179 1.16 10.06 -10.54
CA GLN A 179 1.61 9.93 -9.14
C GLN A 179 2.02 8.49 -8.88
N LYS A 180 3.28 8.27 -8.64
CA LYS A 180 3.88 6.94 -8.48
C LYS A 180 4.91 6.94 -7.36
N SER A 181 5.06 5.78 -6.73
CA SER A 181 6.13 5.49 -5.78
C SER A 181 6.42 3.99 -5.80
N THR A 182 7.42 3.55 -5.04
CA THR A 182 7.77 2.14 -4.83
C THR A 182 7.76 1.83 -3.34
N ALA A 183 7.73 0.56 -2.97
CA ALA A 183 7.85 0.17 -1.56
C ALA A 183 9.27 0.45 -1.01
N ARG A 184 10.28 0.48 -1.89
CA ARG A 184 11.65 0.87 -1.50
C ARG A 184 11.78 2.36 -1.25
N ASP A 185 11.20 3.22 -2.11
CA ASP A 185 11.18 4.66 -1.95
C ASP A 185 10.33 5.07 -0.74
#